data_3083cfdb1fa574d421ec6cad917d1e47
#
_entry.id   3083cfdb1fa574d421ec6cad917d1e47
#
_cell.length_a   1.000
_cell.length_b   1.000
_cell.length_c   1.000
_cell.angle_alpha   90.00
_cell.angle_beta   90.00
_cell.angle_gamma   90.00
#
_symmetry.space_group_name_H-M   'P 1'
#
loop_
_entity.id
_entity.type
_entity.pdbx_description
1 polymer ?
#
loop_
_entity_poly.entity_id
_entity_poly.type
_entity_poly.pdbx_seq_one_letter_code
_entity_poly.pdbx_strand_id
1 'polypeptide(L)'
;MAVKPTSDESEGNRLRDEYKRAVERYTWTVNELTRQRGTAHLEDYDNLTRYAEETQIEAAEARLALDLFESEHPEKHGGEP
;
A
#
# COMPACT_ATOMS: atom_id res chain seq x y z
N MET A 1 8.70 33.26 -4.55
CA MET A 1 9.50 32.13 -4.72
C MET A 1 8.82 30.87 -4.26
N ALA A 2 8.86 29.88 -5.07
CA ALA A 2 8.20 28.66 -4.69
C ALA A 2 8.98 27.93 -3.63
N VAL A 3 8.30 27.44 -2.66
CA VAL A 3 8.92 26.68 -1.61
C VAL A 3 8.80 25.21 -1.97
N LYS A 4 9.93 24.57 -2.12
CA LYS A 4 9.89 23.15 -2.38
C LYS A 4 9.67 22.40 -1.11
N PRO A 5 8.92 21.31 -1.16
CA PRO A 5 8.79 20.46 0.01
C PRO A 5 10.17 19.92 0.35
N THR A 6 10.40 19.71 1.60
CA THR A 6 11.66 19.10 1.99
C THR A 6 11.70 17.68 1.48
N SER A 7 12.90 17.11 1.41
CA SER A 7 13.02 15.71 1.02
C SER A 7 12.19 14.83 1.92
N ASP A 8 12.14 15.16 3.19
CA ASP A 8 11.36 14.39 4.14
C ASP A 8 9.88 14.40 3.80
N GLU A 9 9.37 15.56 3.44
CA GLU A 9 7.96 15.66 3.10
C GLU A 9 7.64 14.93 1.83
N SER A 10 8.51 15.04 0.83
CA SER A 10 8.32 14.34 -0.42
C SER A 10 8.36 12.84 -0.22
N GLU A 11 9.31 12.39 0.58
CA GLU A 11 9.45 10.97 0.83
C GLU A 11 8.24 10.43 1.60
N GLY A 12 7.77 11.16 2.59
CA GLY A 12 6.59 10.74 3.33
C GLY A 12 5.37 10.66 2.46
N ASN A 13 5.18 11.64 1.58
CA ASN A 13 4.03 11.64 0.69
C ASN A 13 4.12 10.48 -0.30
N ARG A 14 5.31 10.19 -0.81
CA ARG A 14 5.50 9.10 -1.73
C ARG A 14 5.19 7.76 -1.05
N LEU A 15 5.65 7.59 0.17
CA LEU A 15 5.42 6.34 0.88
C LEU A 15 3.94 6.13 1.19
N ARG A 16 3.25 7.20 1.57
CA ARG A 16 1.83 7.09 1.83
C ARG A 16 1.05 6.75 0.56
N ASP A 17 1.48 7.34 -0.56
CA ASP A 17 0.84 7.07 -1.82
C ASP A 17 1.07 5.63 -2.24
N GLU A 18 2.29 5.14 -2.08
CA GLU A 18 2.61 3.75 -2.42
C GLU A 18 1.81 2.78 -1.57
N TYR A 19 1.68 3.08 -0.29
CA TYR A 19 0.90 2.23 0.58
C TYR A 19 -0.57 2.23 0.17
N LYS A 20 -1.11 3.40 -0.12
CA LYS A 20 -2.50 3.51 -0.53
C LYS A 20 -2.76 2.72 -1.79
N ARG A 21 -1.87 2.84 -2.77
CA ARG A 21 -2.03 2.11 -4.03
C ARG A 21 -1.92 0.61 -3.84
N ALA A 22 -1.01 0.18 -2.98
CA ALA A 22 -0.86 -1.24 -2.73
C ALA A 22 -2.10 -1.81 -2.06
N VAL A 23 -2.68 -1.06 -1.11
CA VAL A 23 -3.89 -1.49 -0.45
C VAL A 23 -5.05 -1.54 -1.43
N GLU A 24 -5.13 -0.58 -2.33
CA GLU A 24 -6.20 -0.57 -3.32
C GLU A 24 -6.09 -1.77 -4.26
N ARG A 25 -4.87 -2.10 -4.68
CA ARG A 25 -4.68 -3.27 -5.53
C ARG A 25 -5.08 -4.54 -4.80
N TYR A 26 -4.69 -4.66 -3.55
CA TYR A 26 -5.03 -5.83 -2.77
C TYR A 26 -6.54 -5.94 -2.59
N THR A 27 -7.19 -4.83 -2.25
CA THR A 27 -8.62 -4.81 -2.05
C THR A 27 -9.36 -5.20 -3.33
N TRP A 28 -8.92 -4.65 -4.46
CA TRP A 28 -9.54 -4.99 -5.72
C TRP A 28 -9.39 -6.48 -6.01
N THR A 29 -8.21 -7.04 -5.74
CA THR A 29 -7.95 -8.44 -6.04
C THR A 29 -8.80 -9.34 -5.17
N VAL A 30 -8.92 -9.01 -3.88
CA VAL A 30 -9.72 -9.81 -2.97
C VAL A 30 -11.20 -9.76 -3.39
N ASN A 31 -11.66 -8.59 -3.81
CA ASN A 31 -13.03 -8.47 -4.28
C ASN A 31 -13.27 -9.29 -5.54
N GLU A 32 -12.28 -9.33 -6.44
CA GLU A 32 -12.39 -10.15 -7.64
C GLU A 32 -12.41 -11.63 -7.29
N LEU A 33 -11.59 -12.05 -6.34
CA LEU A 33 -11.60 -13.44 -5.91
C LEU A 33 -12.97 -13.83 -5.37
N THR A 34 -13.55 -12.96 -4.56
CA THR A 34 -14.85 -13.23 -3.98
C THR A 34 -15.91 -13.32 -5.08
N ARG A 35 -15.84 -12.41 -6.03
CA ARG A 35 -16.83 -12.35 -7.08
C ARG A 35 -16.73 -13.55 -8.02
N GLN A 36 -15.52 -14.04 -8.27
CA GLN A 36 -15.33 -15.14 -9.20
C GLN A 36 -15.37 -16.51 -8.55
N ARG A 37 -15.60 -16.54 -7.26
CA ARG A 37 -15.67 -17.81 -6.56
C ARG A 37 -16.82 -18.64 -7.14
N GLY A 38 -16.50 -19.82 -7.59
CA GLY A 38 -17.51 -20.74 -8.11
C GLY A 38 -17.84 -20.54 -9.56
N THR A 39 -17.33 -19.49 -10.20
CA THR A 39 -17.61 -19.26 -11.62
C THR A 39 -16.37 -19.20 -12.47
N ALA A 40 -15.23 -18.86 -11.89
CA ALA A 40 -14.01 -18.73 -12.68
C ALA A 40 -13.40 -20.10 -12.94
N HIS A 41 -12.62 -20.19 -14.01
CA HIS A 41 -11.83 -21.37 -14.23
C HIS A 41 -10.77 -21.46 -13.15
N LEU A 42 -10.40 -22.68 -12.82
CA LEU A 42 -9.44 -22.89 -11.76
C LEU A 42 -8.14 -22.15 -12.01
N GLU A 43 -7.71 -22.15 -13.26
CA GLU A 43 -6.46 -21.47 -13.60
C GLU A 43 -6.53 -19.98 -13.33
N ASP A 44 -7.64 -19.35 -13.68
CA ASP A 44 -7.82 -17.93 -13.43
C ASP A 44 -7.88 -17.65 -11.95
N TYR A 45 -8.52 -18.52 -11.20
CA TYR A 45 -8.62 -18.33 -9.76
C TYR A 45 -7.25 -18.47 -9.12
N ASP A 46 -6.43 -19.40 -9.59
CA ASP A 46 -5.08 -19.55 -9.07
C ASP A 46 -4.24 -18.32 -9.35
N ASN A 47 -4.38 -17.75 -10.54
CA ASN A 47 -3.64 -16.54 -10.89
C ASN A 47 -4.05 -15.38 -10.02
N LEU A 48 -5.35 -15.23 -9.76
CA LEU A 48 -5.83 -14.17 -8.89
C LEU A 48 -5.35 -14.37 -7.45
N THR A 49 -5.33 -15.61 -6.99
CA THR A 49 -4.87 -15.90 -5.64
C THR A 49 -3.40 -15.52 -5.51
N ARG A 50 -2.60 -15.84 -6.51
CA ARG A 50 -1.18 -15.49 -6.48
C ARG A 50 -1.00 -13.99 -6.50
N TYR A 51 -1.80 -13.30 -7.31
CA TYR A 51 -1.73 -11.85 -7.38
C TYR A 51 -2.14 -11.23 -6.04
N ALA A 52 -3.14 -11.80 -5.38
CA ALA A 52 -3.54 -11.32 -4.07
C ALA A 52 -2.41 -11.47 -3.05
N GLU A 53 -1.69 -12.57 -3.10
CA GLU A 53 -0.56 -12.75 -2.20
C GLU A 53 0.53 -11.74 -2.48
N GLU A 54 0.79 -11.48 -3.74
CA GLU A 54 1.82 -10.50 -4.11
C GLU A 54 1.44 -9.10 -3.66
N THR A 55 0.18 -8.72 -3.88
CA THR A 55 -0.24 -7.38 -3.49
C THR A 55 -0.31 -7.25 -1.97
N GLN A 56 -0.61 -8.35 -1.27
CA GLN A 56 -0.59 -8.31 0.18
C GLN A 56 0.82 -8.06 0.70
N ILE A 57 1.81 -8.71 0.11
CA ILE A 57 3.20 -8.50 0.49
C ILE A 57 3.61 -7.06 0.17
N GLU A 58 3.21 -6.56 -1.00
CA GLU A 58 3.52 -5.19 -1.36
C GLU A 58 2.94 -4.20 -0.36
N ALA A 59 1.69 -4.43 0.06
CA ALA A 59 1.06 -3.54 1.02
C ALA A 59 1.78 -3.62 2.37
N ALA A 60 2.17 -4.81 2.79
CA ALA A 60 2.87 -4.96 4.06
C ALA A 60 4.23 -4.27 4.01
N GLU A 61 4.94 -4.41 2.90
CA GLU A 61 6.23 -3.76 2.77
C GLU A 61 6.10 -2.25 2.72
N ALA A 62 5.09 -1.77 2.01
CA ALA A 62 4.86 -0.34 1.93
C ALA A 62 4.51 0.23 3.30
N ARG A 63 3.73 -0.51 4.07
CA ARG A 63 3.37 -0.06 5.40
C ARG A 63 4.60 -0.04 6.31
N LEU A 64 5.44 -1.06 6.21
CA LEU A 64 6.65 -1.10 7.02
C LEU A 64 7.55 0.07 6.69
N ALA A 65 7.71 0.37 5.40
CA ALA A 65 8.54 1.50 5.00
C ALA A 65 7.98 2.80 5.54
N LEU A 66 6.66 2.96 5.49
CA LEU A 66 6.03 4.16 6.01
C LEU A 66 6.20 4.26 7.51
N ASP A 67 6.01 3.15 8.22
CA ASP A 67 6.17 3.14 9.67
C ASP A 67 7.60 3.51 10.07
N LEU A 68 8.58 2.97 9.35
CA LEU A 68 9.95 3.29 9.64
C LEU A 68 10.25 4.76 9.40
N PHE A 69 9.71 5.28 8.30
CA PHE A 69 9.92 6.68 8.00
C PHE A 69 9.31 7.56 9.10
N GLU A 70 8.10 7.25 9.52
CA GLU A 70 7.43 8.04 10.54
C GLU A 70 8.13 7.91 11.88
N SER A 71 8.70 6.76 12.14
CA SER A 71 9.43 6.55 13.37
C SER A 71 10.69 7.42 13.41
N GLU A 72 11.31 7.64 12.27
CA GLU A 72 12.50 8.46 12.19
C GLU A 72 12.20 9.94 12.16
N HIS A 73 10.94 10.32 11.98
CA HIS A 73 10.55 11.72 11.89
C HIS A 73 9.35 11.98 12.79
N PRO A 74 9.49 11.72 14.08
CA PRO A 74 8.33 11.84 14.97
C PRO A 74 7.77 13.24 15.07
N GLU A 75 8.58 14.24 14.85
CA GLU A 75 8.08 15.59 14.94
C GLU A 75 7.10 15.92 13.84
N LYS A 76 7.03 15.11 12.81
CA LYS A 76 6.07 15.35 11.78
C LYS A 76 4.67 15.06 12.22
N HIS A 77 4.50 14.37 13.29
CA HIS A 77 3.18 14.07 13.78
C HIS A 77 2.63 15.23 14.55
N GLY A 78 3.34 16.28 14.60
CA GLY A 78 2.87 17.49 15.13
C GLY A 78 2.02 17.36 16.30
N GLY A 79 1.60 18.20 16.87
CA GLY A 79 0.60 18.19 17.81
C GLY A 79 0.70 17.22 18.91
N GLU A 80 1.58 16.38 18.92
CA GLU A 80 1.64 15.49 19.92
C GLU A 80 1.98 16.11 21.14
N PRO A 81 1.28 16.02 22.17
CA PRO A 81 1.62 16.57 23.45
C PRO A 81 2.82 15.90 24.02
#